data_3047b6c66b1a192ac5eceacfde3d7411
#
_entry.id   3047b6c66b1a192ac5eceacfde3d7411
#
_cell.length_a   1.000
_cell.length_b   1.000
_cell.length_c   1.000
_cell.angle_alpha   90.00
_cell.angle_beta   90.00
_cell.angle_gamma   90.00
#
_symmetry.space_group_name_H-M   'P 1'
#
loop_
_entity.id
_entity.type
_entity.pdbx_description
1 polymer ?
#
loop_
_entity_poly.entity_id
_entity_poly.type
_entity_poly.pdbx_seq_one_letter_code
_entity_poly.pdbx_strand_id
1 'polypeptide(L)'
;RTREEQEFFDSFRIYVVGGTEKWQKKAAEVFPTMHFLGSEKNFDRSALAQADYVIINTNAVSHACTEKAKNAAPKSASIIMTSNNNLHLLQRKLLETIQ
;
A
#
# COMPACT_ATOMS: atom_id res chain seq x y z
N ARG A 1 -6.28 -16.91 1.74
CA ARG A 1 -5.12 -16.67 0.89
C ARG A 1 -4.17 -17.87 0.93
N THR A 2 -3.67 -18.28 -0.22
CA THR A 2 -2.80 -19.44 -0.30
C THR A 2 -1.36 -19.08 0.07
N ARG A 3 -0.59 -20.12 0.39
CA ARG A 3 0.83 -19.95 0.67
C ARG A 3 1.59 -19.37 -0.54
N GLU A 4 1.22 -19.79 -1.73
CA GLU A 4 1.84 -19.31 -2.95
C GLU A 4 1.58 -17.82 -3.17
N GLU A 5 0.36 -17.38 -2.88
CA GLU A 5 0.03 -15.96 -2.95
C GLU A 5 0.79 -15.15 -1.93
N GLN A 6 0.97 -15.69 -0.72
CA GLN A 6 1.76 -15.01 0.30
C GLN A 6 3.22 -14.87 -0.14
N GLU A 7 3.80 -15.92 -0.66
CA GLU A 7 5.17 -15.88 -1.16
C GLU A 7 5.32 -14.90 -2.32
N PHE A 8 4.30 -14.82 -3.17
CA PHE A 8 4.28 -13.89 -4.28
C PHE A 8 4.35 -12.44 -3.77
N PHE A 9 3.51 -12.10 -2.79
CA PHE A 9 3.55 -10.76 -2.20
C PHE A 9 4.87 -10.49 -1.48
N ASP A 10 5.43 -11.50 -0.82
CA ASP A 10 6.69 -11.35 -0.08
C ASP A 10 7.86 -11.03 -1.00
N SER A 11 7.76 -11.34 -2.28
CA SER A 11 8.84 -11.08 -3.23
C SER A 11 8.91 -9.62 -3.70
N PHE A 12 7.91 -8.80 -3.35
CA PHE A 12 7.85 -7.39 -3.72
C PHE A 12 7.84 -6.51 -2.47
N ARG A 13 8.36 -5.29 -2.63
CA ARG A 13 8.30 -4.28 -1.57
C ARG A 13 7.07 -3.42 -1.80
N ILE A 14 6.05 -3.69 -1.02
CA ILE A 14 4.75 -3.04 -1.15
C ILE A 14 4.53 -2.13 0.06
N TYR A 15 4.29 -0.86 -0.20
CA TYR A 15 4.04 0.14 0.83
C TYR A 15 2.61 0.63 0.72
N VAL A 16 1.97 0.84 1.86
CA VAL A 16 0.57 1.26 1.92
C VAL A 16 0.48 2.60 2.64
N VAL A 17 -0.14 3.57 2.00
CA VAL A 17 -0.34 4.91 2.54
C VAL A 17 -1.84 5.16 2.65
N GLY A 18 -2.27 5.74 3.75
CA GLY A 18 -3.67 6.08 3.93
C GLY A 18 -4.48 4.98 4.56
N GLY A 19 -5.79 5.21 4.61
CA GLY A 19 -6.70 4.37 5.37
C GLY A 19 -6.71 4.74 6.84
N THR A 20 -7.77 4.34 7.54
CA THR A 20 -7.84 4.57 8.97
C THR A 20 -6.87 3.67 9.71
N GLU A 21 -6.55 4.02 10.93
CA GLU A 21 -5.69 3.20 11.78
C GLU A 21 -6.29 1.80 11.95
N LYS A 22 -7.59 1.73 12.14
CA LYS A 22 -8.30 0.46 12.28
C LYS A 22 -8.17 -0.39 11.02
N TRP A 23 -8.33 0.22 9.85
CA TRP A 23 -8.18 -0.47 8.57
C TRP A 23 -6.74 -0.96 8.39
N GLN A 24 -5.76 -0.13 8.73
CA GLN A 24 -4.36 -0.51 8.60
C GLN A 24 -4.01 -1.71 9.48
N LYS A 25 -4.57 -1.78 10.68
CA LYS A 25 -4.36 -2.94 11.55
C LYS A 25 -4.89 -4.22 10.93
N LYS A 26 -6.09 -4.15 10.37
CA LYS A 26 -6.67 -5.31 9.69
C LYS A 26 -5.85 -5.71 8.46
N ALA A 27 -5.44 -4.71 7.68
CA ALA A 27 -4.65 -4.95 6.49
C ALA A 27 -3.30 -5.58 6.82
N ALA A 28 -2.68 -5.16 7.92
CA ALA A 28 -1.40 -5.72 8.36
C ALA A 28 -1.53 -7.19 8.78
N GLU A 29 -2.69 -7.59 9.30
CA GLU A 29 -2.93 -8.98 9.64
C GLU A 29 -3.06 -9.85 8.39
N VAL A 30 -3.69 -9.29 7.34
CA VAL A 30 -3.89 -10.00 6.08
C VAL A 30 -2.61 -10.00 5.23
N PHE A 31 -1.87 -8.90 5.28
CA PHE A 31 -0.64 -8.72 4.48
C PHE A 31 0.53 -8.37 5.40
N PRO A 32 1.06 -9.35 6.14
CA PRO A 32 2.04 -9.06 7.19
C PRO A 32 3.39 -8.55 6.71
N THR A 33 3.71 -8.73 5.43
CA THR A 33 4.99 -8.27 4.88
C THR A 33 4.91 -6.91 4.22
N MET A 34 3.71 -6.33 4.10
CA MET A 34 3.58 -4.98 3.57
C MET A 34 3.95 -3.94 4.62
N HIS A 35 4.44 -2.81 4.16
CA HIS A 35 4.84 -1.70 5.02
C HIS A 35 3.74 -0.65 5.05
N PHE A 36 3.27 -0.28 6.24
CA PHE A 36 2.17 0.66 6.39
C PHE A 36 2.67 1.99 6.92
N LEU A 37 2.33 3.08 6.22
CA LEU A 37 2.67 4.43 6.62
C LEU A 37 1.42 5.17 7.06
N GLY A 38 1.58 6.08 8.00
CA GLY A 38 0.44 6.80 8.57
C GLY A 38 -0.27 7.67 7.54
N SER A 39 -1.59 7.83 7.72
CA SER A 39 -2.42 8.57 6.76
C SER A 39 -2.41 10.08 6.98
N GLU A 40 -2.12 10.53 8.18
CA GLU A 40 -2.22 11.94 8.55
C GLU A 40 -0.89 12.59 8.83
N LYS A 41 0.12 11.81 9.11
CA LYS A 41 1.42 12.33 9.49
C LYS A 41 2.37 12.35 8.31
N ASN A 42 3.31 13.26 8.37
CA ASN A 42 4.39 13.29 7.41
C ASN A 42 5.28 12.08 7.65
N PHE A 43 5.34 11.23 6.66
CA PHE A 43 6.33 10.17 6.65
C PHE A 43 7.61 10.68 5.97
N ASP A 44 8.71 10.01 6.25
CA ASP A 44 9.97 10.33 5.60
C ASP A 44 9.89 9.92 4.13
N ARG A 45 10.22 10.83 3.22
CA ARG A 45 10.21 10.53 1.79
C ARG A 45 11.08 9.33 1.43
N SER A 46 12.19 9.15 2.15
CA SER A 46 13.08 8.02 1.93
C SER A 46 12.43 6.67 2.25
N ALA A 47 11.31 6.67 3.00
CA ALA A 47 10.61 5.43 3.30
C ALA A 47 10.10 4.73 2.06
N LEU A 48 9.79 5.48 0.99
CA LEU A 48 9.30 4.92 -0.27
C LEU A 48 10.39 4.69 -1.30
N ALA A 49 11.64 4.96 -0.97
CA ALA A 49 12.73 4.95 -1.95
C ALA A 49 12.94 3.58 -2.61
N GLN A 50 12.55 2.50 -1.95
CA GLN A 50 12.77 1.15 -2.47
C GLN A 50 11.45 0.43 -2.77
N ALA A 51 10.35 1.16 -2.86
CA ALA A 51 9.06 0.54 -3.12
C ALA A 51 8.97 0.01 -4.55
N ASP A 52 8.42 -1.18 -4.70
CA ASP A 52 8.03 -1.72 -5.99
C ASP A 52 6.59 -1.30 -6.31
N TYR A 53 5.75 -1.25 -5.29
CA TYR A 53 4.35 -0.85 -5.40
C TYR A 53 3.97 0.03 -4.23
N VAL A 54 3.21 1.07 -4.51
CA VAL A 54 2.67 1.96 -3.48
C VAL A 54 1.15 1.95 -3.59
N ILE A 55 0.49 1.51 -2.54
CA ILE A 55 -0.96 1.47 -2.47
C ILE A 55 -1.42 2.69 -1.69
N ILE A 56 -2.33 3.46 -2.26
CA ILE A 56 -2.89 4.63 -1.59
C ILE A 56 -4.37 4.38 -1.36
N ASN A 57 -4.78 4.31 -0.08
CA ASN A 57 -6.18 4.18 0.28
C ASN A 57 -6.77 5.58 0.48
N THR A 58 -7.55 6.00 -0.50
CA THR A 58 -8.09 7.35 -0.54
C THR A 58 -9.30 7.57 0.37
N ASN A 59 -9.79 6.53 1.04
CA ASN A 59 -10.91 6.69 1.98
C ASN A 59 -10.53 7.52 3.21
N ALA A 60 -9.27 7.51 3.59
CA ALA A 60 -8.81 8.27 4.75
C ALA A 60 -7.35 8.65 4.54
N VAL A 61 -7.13 9.67 3.73
CA VAL A 61 -5.79 10.20 3.48
C VAL A 61 -5.96 11.66 3.03
N SER A 62 -5.08 12.53 3.48
CA SER A 62 -5.12 13.91 3.04
C SER A 62 -4.61 14.03 1.60
N HIS A 63 -5.07 15.07 0.91
CA HIS A 63 -4.58 15.35 -0.44
C HIS A 63 -3.06 15.55 -0.45
N ALA A 64 -2.55 16.28 0.54
CA ALA A 64 -1.11 16.54 0.66
C ALA A 64 -0.33 15.23 0.84
N CYS A 65 -0.84 14.32 1.65
CA CYS A 65 -0.20 13.02 1.87
C CYS A 65 -0.21 12.18 0.58
N THR A 66 -1.31 12.20 -0.14
CA THR A 66 -1.43 11.50 -1.42
C THR A 66 -0.40 12.01 -2.42
N GLU A 67 -0.28 13.33 -2.56
CA GLU A 67 0.67 13.93 -3.49
C GLU A 67 2.12 13.65 -3.06
N LYS A 68 2.38 13.70 -1.77
CA LYS A 68 3.71 13.38 -1.25
C LYS A 68 4.09 11.94 -1.57
N ALA A 69 3.17 11.00 -1.41
CA ALA A 69 3.42 9.59 -1.70
C ALA A 69 3.72 9.40 -3.19
N LYS A 70 2.93 10.02 -4.06
CA LYS A 70 3.17 9.94 -5.50
C LYS A 70 4.53 10.49 -5.89
N ASN A 71 4.91 11.62 -5.28
CA ASN A 71 6.18 12.27 -5.61
C ASN A 71 7.39 11.55 -5.01
N ALA A 72 7.22 10.90 -3.85
CA ALA A 72 8.30 10.21 -3.17
C ALA A 72 8.56 8.82 -3.74
N ALA A 73 7.58 8.21 -4.40
CA ALA A 73 7.73 6.89 -4.97
C ALA A 73 8.74 6.90 -6.12
N PRO A 74 9.56 5.86 -6.25
CA PRO A 74 10.47 5.76 -7.38
C PRO A 74 9.72 5.73 -8.70
N LYS A 75 10.35 6.22 -9.77
CA LYS A 75 9.74 6.19 -11.10
C LYS A 75 9.40 4.78 -11.55
N SER A 76 10.17 3.80 -11.10
CA SER A 76 9.94 2.39 -11.42
C SER A 76 8.81 1.77 -10.63
N ALA A 77 8.34 2.41 -9.56
CA ALA A 77 7.26 1.88 -8.74
C ALA A 77 5.91 2.13 -9.40
N SER A 78 4.99 1.19 -9.21
CA SER A 78 3.61 1.34 -9.65
C SER A 78 2.76 1.84 -8.49
N ILE A 79 1.88 2.79 -8.78
CA ILE A 79 1.00 3.37 -7.79
C ILE A 79 -0.40 2.81 -8.00
N ILE A 80 -0.96 2.23 -6.95
CA ILE A 80 -2.29 1.63 -6.98
C ILE A 80 -3.18 2.41 -6.02
N MET A 81 -4.22 3.04 -6.55
CA MET A 81 -5.15 3.79 -5.73
C MET A 81 -6.39 2.96 -5.46
N THR A 82 -6.86 2.97 -4.23
CA THR A 82 -8.08 2.29 -3.86
C THR A 82 -8.93 3.19 -2.96
N SER A 83 -10.23 3.17 -3.19
CA SER A 83 -11.20 3.85 -2.32
C SER A 83 -12.04 2.84 -1.54
N ASN A 84 -11.72 1.56 -1.66
CA ASN A 84 -12.49 0.49 -1.05
C ASN A 84 -11.72 -0.15 0.09
N ASN A 85 -12.35 -0.26 1.26
CA ASN A 85 -11.72 -0.86 2.43
C ASN A 85 -11.79 -2.39 2.44
N ASN A 86 -12.39 -2.99 1.44
CA ASN A 86 -12.49 -4.45 1.36
C ASN A 86 -11.14 -5.05 1.00
N LEU A 87 -10.55 -5.77 1.94
CA LEU A 87 -9.21 -6.35 1.77
C LEU A 87 -9.19 -7.46 0.73
N HIS A 88 -10.29 -8.18 0.58
CA HIS A 88 -10.38 -9.23 -0.44
C HIS A 88 -10.30 -8.63 -1.85
N LEU A 89 -11.00 -7.52 -2.08
CA LEU A 89 -10.95 -6.82 -3.36
C LEU A 89 -9.56 -6.21 -3.60
N LEU A 90 -8.92 -5.72 -2.56
CA LEU A 90 -7.56 -5.21 -2.67
C LEU A 90 -6.60 -6.30 -3.09
N GLN A 91 -6.72 -7.48 -2.49
CA GLN A 91 -5.89 -8.62 -2.85
C GLN A 91 -6.04 -8.98 -4.32
N ARG A 92 -7.29 -9.03 -4.81
CA ARG A 92 -7.55 -9.33 -6.23
C ARG A 92 -6.93 -8.28 -7.13
N LYS A 93 -7.09 -7.02 -6.78
CA LYS A 93 -6.53 -5.92 -7.58
C LYS A 93 -5.01 -6.01 -7.64
N LEU A 94 -4.38 -6.35 -6.52
CA LEU A 94 -2.93 -6.53 -6.48
C LEU A 94 -2.48 -7.67 -7.37
N LEU A 95 -3.14 -8.81 -7.28
CA LEU A 95 -2.80 -9.95 -8.11
C LEU A 95 -2.93 -9.64 -9.59
N GLU A 96 -3.98 -8.94 -9.98
CA GLU A 96 -4.19 -8.54 -11.37
C GLU A 96 -3.14 -7.53 -11.85
N THR A 97 -2.74 -6.62 -10.98
CA THR A 97 -1.80 -5.56 -11.34
C THR A 97 -0.37 -6.08 -11.44
N ILE A 98 0.01 -6.97 -10.54
CA ILE A 98 1.39 -7.46 -10.46
C ILE A 98 1.64 -8.54 -11.52
N GLN A 99 0.64 -9.30 -11.86
CA GLN A 99 0.76 -10.26 -12.95
C GLN A 99 0.82 -9.54 -14.32
#